data_d9e8190a986796a2e0ec89c9be2dc2bc
#
_entry.id   d9e8190a986796a2e0ec89c9be2dc2bc
#
_cell.length_a   1.000
_cell.length_b   1.000
_cell.length_c   1.000
_cell.angle_alpha   90.00
_cell.angle_beta   90.00
_cell.angle_gamma   90.00
#
_symmetry.space_group_name_H-M   'P 1'
#
loop_
_entity.id
_entity.type
_entity.pdbx_description
1 polymer ?
#
loop_
_entity_poly.entity_id
_entity_poly.type
_entity_poly.pdbx_seq_one_letter_code
_entity_poly.pdbx_strand_id
1 'polypeptide(L)'
;MTTAVKERKLTVARAMAEAVAQEMRLDPKVFVMGEDIGQLGGVFGNTRGLYEEFGKTRIRDTPISETAFIGAAVGAASDGMRPIVELMFVDFFGVCMDAIYNLMAKNTYFSGGKVPVPMVLMASTGAGYSDAAQHSQCLYGTFAHLPGMKVVVPSNAYDAKGLMTAAIRDDNPVVYLFHKALQGMGWLGTEKGATVPVPEEPYIVEIGKAKTVREGRDVSLVSLGAGVHHALRAAALLEKDGVSAEVIDLRSLVPLDREHVIASVRKTGRLIVIDEDYHSFGVSGEIIASVVEHDIGMLKARPQRVAFPDIPIPFTPVMEQWALPNADKIVAAYHAMHKE
;
A
#
# COMPACT_ATOMS: atom_id res chain seq x y z
N MET A 1 -13.38 6.91 39.98
CA MET A 1 -12.70 5.88 39.18
C MET A 1 -13.11 6.09 37.74
N THR A 2 -12.30 6.76 36.94
CA THR A 2 -12.51 6.90 35.49
C THR A 2 -12.22 5.54 34.87
N THR A 3 -13.26 4.82 34.44
CA THR A 3 -13.15 3.65 33.60
C THR A 3 -12.37 4.05 32.35
N ALA A 4 -11.14 3.58 32.21
CA ALA A 4 -10.38 3.74 30.98
C ALA A 4 -11.22 3.16 29.84
N VAL A 5 -11.69 4.00 28.92
CA VAL A 5 -12.39 3.56 27.71
C VAL A 5 -11.39 2.68 26.98
N LYS A 6 -11.71 1.38 26.83
CA LYS A 6 -10.87 0.43 26.11
C LYS A 6 -10.72 0.91 24.69
N GLU A 7 -9.54 1.33 24.31
CA GLU A 7 -9.24 1.86 23.00
C GLU A 7 -9.62 0.85 21.91
N ARG A 8 -10.48 1.24 20.97
CA ARG A 8 -10.98 0.38 19.90
C ARG A 8 -9.88 0.13 18.87
N LYS A 9 -9.41 -1.11 18.73
CA LYS A 9 -8.43 -1.52 17.73
C LYS A 9 -9.10 -2.29 16.60
N LEU A 10 -8.70 -1.99 15.37
CA LEU A 10 -9.15 -2.70 14.17
C LEU A 10 -7.97 -3.34 13.44
N THR A 11 -8.26 -4.41 12.71
CA THR A 11 -7.37 -4.95 11.68
C THR A 11 -7.48 -4.10 10.42
N VAL A 12 -6.52 -4.21 9.50
CA VAL A 12 -6.54 -3.45 8.23
C VAL A 12 -7.81 -3.75 7.43
N ALA A 13 -8.17 -5.04 7.27
CA ALA A 13 -9.39 -5.43 6.55
C ALA A 13 -10.66 -4.80 7.15
N ARG A 14 -10.80 -4.83 8.48
CA ARG A 14 -11.95 -4.24 9.15
C ARG A 14 -11.99 -2.72 9.02
N ALA A 15 -10.83 -2.08 9.06
CA ALA A 15 -10.71 -0.63 8.89
C ALA A 15 -11.07 -0.19 7.47
N MET A 16 -10.66 -0.96 6.45
CA MET A 16 -11.05 -0.73 5.05
C MET A 16 -12.56 -0.90 4.86
N ALA A 17 -13.13 -2.03 5.32
CA ALA A 17 -14.58 -2.28 5.22
C ALA A 17 -15.40 -1.17 5.91
N GLU A 18 -14.95 -0.67 7.07
CA GLU A 18 -15.62 0.40 7.78
C GLU A 18 -15.58 1.73 7.01
N ALA A 19 -14.42 2.08 6.41
CA ALA A 19 -14.31 3.27 5.55
C ALA A 19 -15.29 3.19 4.38
N VAL A 20 -15.32 2.05 3.68
CA VAL A 20 -16.23 1.82 2.56
C VAL A 20 -17.69 1.94 3.01
N ALA A 21 -18.08 1.31 4.12
CA ALA A 21 -19.44 1.39 4.64
C ALA A 21 -19.84 2.85 4.97
N GLN A 22 -18.95 3.61 5.59
CA GLN A 22 -19.20 5.00 5.94
C GLN A 22 -19.42 5.86 4.69
N GLU A 23 -18.58 5.73 3.67
CA GLU A 23 -18.74 6.48 2.43
C GLU A 23 -19.97 6.03 1.62
N MET A 24 -20.31 4.74 1.62
CA MET A 24 -21.53 4.24 0.98
C MET A 24 -22.81 4.74 1.62
N ARG A 25 -22.81 5.00 2.94
CA ARG A 25 -23.96 5.62 3.65
C ARG A 25 -24.10 7.09 3.26
N LEU A 26 -23.00 7.79 3.01
CA LEU A 26 -22.96 9.22 2.69
C LEU A 26 -23.29 9.49 1.21
N ASP A 27 -22.82 8.64 0.31
CA ASP A 27 -22.96 8.84 -1.14
C ASP A 27 -23.57 7.60 -1.82
N PRO A 28 -24.78 7.70 -2.40
CA PRO A 28 -25.43 6.61 -3.12
C PRO A 28 -24.70 6.21 -4.43
N LYS A 29 -23.75 6.99 -4.91
CA LYS A 29 -22.94 6.73 -6.10
C LYS A 29 -21.80 5.75 -5.80
N VAL A 30 -21.40 5.56 -4.55
CA VAL A 30 -20.36 4.62 -4.14
C VAL A 30 -20.91 3.20 -4.18
N PHE A 31 -20.26 2.30 -4.90
CA PHE A 31 -20.59 0.87 -4.94
C PHE A 31 -19.30 0.05 -5.07
N VAL A 32 -19.36 -1.22 -4.72
CA VAL A 32 -18.23 -2.15 -4.79
C VAL A 32 -18.52 -3.24 -5.81
N MET A 33 -17.53 -3.62 -6.61
CA MET A 33 -17.61 -4.76 -7.52
C MET A 33 -16.28 -5.51 -7.58
N GLY A 34 -16.35 -6.79 -7.85
CA GLY A 34 -15.21 -7.69 -7.94
C GLY A 34 -15.62 -9.15 -7.72
N GLU A 35 -14.66 -10.03 -7.67
CA GLU A 35 -14.89 -11.46 -7.49
C GLU A 35 -14.99 -11.79 -6.00
N ASP A 36 -16.00 -12.59 -5.61
CA ASP A 36 -16.23 -13.08 -4.23
C ASP A 36 -16.32 -11.98 -3.16
N ILE A 37 -16.66 -10.74 -3.55
CA ILE A 37 -16.72 -9.58 -2.63
C ILE A 37 -18.07 -9.45 -1.91
N GLY A 38 -19.10 -10.16 -2.38
CA GLY A 38 -20.46 -10.12 -1.83
C GLY A 38 -20.63 -11.00 -0.59
N GLN A 39 -21.26 -12.17 -0.73
CA GLN A 39 -21.56 -13.05 0.41
C GLN A 39 -20.31 -13.56 1.14
N LEU A 40 -19.21 -13.80 0.42
CA LEU A 40 -17.93 -14.17 1.03
C LEU A 40 -17.29 -13.03 1.81
N GLY A 41 -17.51 -11.80 1.40
CA GLY A 41 -16.95 -10.61 2.01
C GLY A 41 -15.49 -10.33 1.62
N GLY A 42 -15.11 -10.78 0.43
CA GLY A 42 -13.73 -10.71 -0.10
C GLY A 42 -12.82 -11.78 0.51
N VAL A 43 -11.91 -12.33 -0.29
CA VAL A 43 -10.95 -13.36 0.16
C VAL A 43 -10.14 -12.87 1.37
N PHE A 44 -9.82 -11.59 1.41
CA PHE A 44 -9.05 -10.95 2.49
C PHE A 44 -9.93 -10.21 3.52
N GLY A 45 -11.26 -10.34 3.42
CA GLY A 45 -12.20 -9.77 4.39
C GLY A 45 -12.43 -8.26 4.27
N ASN A 46 -11.98 -7.62 3.18
CA ASN A 46 -12.03 -6.16 2.99
C ASN A 46 -13.45 -5.63 2.73
N THR A 47 -14.39 -6.50 2.37
CA THR A 47 -15.79 -6.16 2.10
C THR A 47 -16.77 -6.85 3.04
N ARG A 48 -16.27 -7.51 4.10
CA ARG A 48 -17.10 -8.27 5.04
C ARG A 48 -18.11 -7.35 5.75
N GLY A 49 -19.39 -7.75 5.69
CA GLY A 49 -20.53 -7.02 6.28
C GLY A 49 -21.16 -6.00 5.33
N LEU A 50 -20.54 -5.69 4.20
CA LEU A 50 -21.09 -4.71 3.25
C LEU A 50 -22.30 -5.27 2.48
N TYR A 51 -22.26 -6.55 2.11
CA TYR A 51 -23.35 -7.17 1.37
C TYR A 51 -24.65 -7.23 2.18
N GLU A 52 -24.54 -7.54 3.47
CA GLU A 52 -25.67 -7.58 4.40
C GLU A 52 -26.31 -6.21 4.59
N GLU A 53 -25.52 -5.14 4.58
CA GLU A 53 -26.01 -3.78 4.76
C GLU A 53 -26.54 -3.15 3.48
N PHE A 54 -25.83 -3.30 2.34
CA PHE A 54 -26.12 -2.54 1.13
C PHE A 54 -26.75 -3.37 0.01
N GLY A 55 -26.77 -4.70 0.13
CA GLY A 55 -27.38 -5.62 -0.82
C GLY A 55 -26.67 -5.70 -2.17
N LYS A 56 -27.17 -6.61 -3.01
CA LYS A 56 -26.55 -6.97 -4.31
C LYS A 56 -26.49 -5.83 -5.36
N THR A 57 -27.25 -4.79 -5.19
CA THR A 57 -27.24 -3.67 -6.13
C THR A 57 -26.04 -2.76 -5.94
N ARG A 58 -25.49 -2.72 -4.73
CA ARG A 58 -24.35 -1.89 -4.37
C ARG A 58 -23.07 -2.69 -4.07
N ILE A 59 -23.21 -3.99 -3.77
CA ILE A 59 -22.10 -4.94 -3.62
C ILE A 59 -22.30 -6.03 -4.66
N ARG A 60 -21.47 -6.03 -5.69
CA ARG A 60 -21.68 -6.79 -6.92
C ARG A 60 -20.59 -7.82 -7.14
N ASP A 61 -20.92 -9.10 -6.90
CA ASP A 61 -20.06 -10.19 -7.36
C ASP A 61 -20.03 -10.20 -8.90
N THR A 62 -18.83 -10.34 -9.45
CA THR A 62 -18.61 -10.47 -10.90
C THR A 62 -18.16 -11.88 -11.25
N PRO A 63 -18.39 -12.33 -12.50
CA PRO A 63 -17.65 -13.47 -13.04
C PRO A 63 -16.14 -13.17 -13.05
N ILE A 64 -15.31 -14.22 -13.15
CA ILE A 64 -13.87 -14.09 -13.39
C ILE A 64 -13.66 -13.49 -14.79
N SER A 65 -13.48 -12.16 -14.83
CA SER A 65 -13.43 -11.38 -16.09
C SER A 65 -12.87 -9.98 -15.82
N GLU A 66 -11.65 -9.89 -15.33
CA GLU A 66 -11.03 -8.67 -14.79
C GLU A 66 -11.02 -7.52 -15.81
N THR A 67 -10.71 -7.81 -17.06
CA THR A 67 -10.81 -6.82 -18.17
C THR A 67 -12.21 -6.21 -18.26
N ALA A 68 -13.23 -7.06 -18.16
CA ALA A 68 -14.61 -6.62 -18.33
C ALA A 68 -15.11 -5.78 -17.17
N PHE A 69 -14.90 -6.23 -15.92
CA PHE A 69 -15.46 -5.50 -14.79
C PHE A 69 -14.66 -4.24 -14.45
N ILE A 70 -13.33 -4.20 -14.67
CA ILE A 70 -12.55 -2.97 -14.51
C ILE A 70 -12.92 -1.97 -15.61
N GLY A 71 -13.07 -2.41 -16.86
CA GLY A 71 -13.55 -1.55 -17.95
C GLY A 71 -14.96 -0.99 -17.68
N ALA A 72 -15.87 -1.84 -17.16
CA ALA A 72 -17.22 -1.40 -16.77
C ALA A 72 -17.18 -0.36 -15.65
N ALA A 73 -16.26 -0.52 -14.67
CA ALA A 73 -16.07 0.46 -13.60
C ALA A 73 -15.55 1.80 -14.12
N VAL A 74 -14.62 1.81 -15.08
CA VAL A 74 -14.18 3.05 -15.73
C VAL A 74 -15.35 3.74 -16.42
N GLY A 75 -16.19 2.99 -17.13
CA GLY A 75 -17.41 3.53 -17.76
C GLY A 75 -18.37 4.13 -16.74
N ALA A 76 -18.64 3.41 -15.64
CA ALA A 76 -19.50 3.89 -14.56
C ALA A 76 -18.94 5.14 -13.87
N ALA A 77 -17.64 5.19 -13.64
CA ALA A 77 -16.98 6.37 -13.08
C ALA A 77 -17.09 7.58 -14.02
N SER A 78 -16.89 7.35 -15.32
CA SER A 78 -17.02 8.38 -16.35
C SER A 78 -18.45 8.93 -16.47
N ASP A 79 -19.46 8.15 -16.07
CA ASP A 79 -20.87 8.56 -15.99
C ASP A 79 -21.27 9.11 -14.61
N GLY A 80 -20.29 9.35 -13.74
CA GLY A 80 -20.48 10.05 -12.47
C GLY A 80 -20.77 9.16 -11.26
N MET A 81 -20.57 7.83 -11.36
CA MET A 81 -20.56 6.92 -10.20
C MET A 81 -19.17 6.91 -9.55
N ARG A 82 -19.07 6.31 -8.35
CA ARG A 82 -17.81 6.14 -7.60
C ARG A 82 -17.58 4.65 -7.30
N PRO A 83 -17.13 3.86 -8.27
CA PRO A 83 -16.87 2.44 -8.07
C PRO A 83 -15.59 2.20 -7.25
N ILE A 84 -15.69 1.22 -6.35
CA ILE A 84 -14.54 0.56 -5.74
C ILE A 84 -14.46 -0.82 -6.38
N VAL A 85 -13.33 -1.14 -6.98
CA VAL A 85 -13.15 -2.39 -7.72
C VAL A 85 -12.06 -3.21 -7.05
N GLU A 86 -12.36 -4.45 -6.64
CA GLU A 86 -11.35 -5.36 -6.13
C GLU A 86 -10.80 -6.23 -7.26
N LEU A 87 -9.53 -6.03 -7.60
CA LEU A 87 -8.70 -6.97 -8.33
C LEU A 87 -8.07 -7.88 -7.28
N MET A 88 -8.51 -9.12 -7.18
CA MET A 88 -8.21 -10.03 -6.07
C MET A 88 -6.72 -10.08 -5.73
N PHE A 89 -5.85 -10.20 -6.73
CA PHE A 89 -4.39 -10.11 -6.61
C PHE A 89 -3.83 -9.11 -7.62
N VAL A 90 -2.87 -8.32 -7.19
CA VAL A 90 -2.20 -7.36 -8.09
C VAL A 90 -1.55 -8.07 -9.28
N ASP A 91 -1.16 -9.32 -9.12
CA ASP A 91 -0.59 -10.18 -10.16
C ASP A 91 -1.48 -10.31 -11.40
N PHE A 92 -2.80 -10.18 -11.23
CA PHE A 92 -3.79 -10.29 -12.32
C PHE A 92 -3.93 -9.01 -13.14
N PHE A 93 -3.21 -7.93 -12.81
CA PHE A 93 -3.30 -6.69 -13.57
C PHE A 93 -2.96 -6.88 -15.07
N GLY A 94 -2.10 -7.87 -15.38
CA GLY A 94 -1.74 -8.17 -16.76
C GLY A 94 -2.92 -8.57 -17.64
N VAL A 95 -3.94 -9.24 -17.08
CA VAL A 95 -5.19 -9.59 -17.79
C VAL A 95 -6.01 -8.36 -18.15
N CYS A 96 -6.01 -7.34 -17.30
CA CYS A 96 -6.82 -6.12 -17.44
C CYS A 96 -5.97 -4.86 -17.72
N MET A 97 -4.75 -5.04 -18.21
CA MET A 97 -3.78 -3.97 -18.41
C MET A 97 -4.31 -2.82 -19.25
N ASP A 98 -5.01 -3.10 -20.36
CA ASP A 98 -5.58 -2.04 -21.22
C ASP A 98 -6.60 -1.19 -20.48
N ALA A 99 -7.50 -1.83 -19.72
CA ALA A 99 -8.50 -1.13 -18.92
C ALA A 99 -7.87 -0.18 -17.89
N ILE A 100 -6.73 -0.57 -17.29
CA ILE A 100 -5.98 0.24 -16.33
C ILE A 100 -5.12 1.29 -17.05
N TYR A 101 -4.30 0.89 -18.02
CA TYR A 101 -3.31 1.73 -18.67
C TYR A 101 -3.93 2.79 -19.57
N ASN A 102 -4.87 2.41 -20.42
CA ASN A 102 -5.39 3.26 -21.45
C ASN A 102 -6.72 3.91 -21.08
N LEU A 103 -7.55 3.24 -20.29
CA LEU A 103 -8.85 3.80 -19.91
C LEU A 103 -8.80 4.48 -18.54
N MET A 104 -8.54 3.74 -17.45
CA MET A 104 -8.53 4.28 -16.09
C MET A 104 -7.56 5.46 -15.93
N ALA A 105 -6.31 5.27 -16.36
CA ALA A 105 -5.27 6.29 -16.18
C ALA A 105 -5.41 7.51 -17.09
N LYS A 106 -6.02 7.38 -18.29
CA LYS A 106 -5.91 8.41 -19.33
C LYS A 106 -7.24 9.03 -19.78
N ASN A 107 -8.38 8.48 -19.36
CA ASN A 107 -9.68 8.96 -19.84
C ASN A 107 -9.91 10.44 -19.50
N THR A 108 -9.53 10.88 -18.32
CA THR A 108 -9.59 12.29 -17.93
C THR A 108 -8.73 13.17 -18.85
N TYR A 109 -7.53 12.71 -19.21
CA TYR A 109 -6.65 13.42 -20.14
C TYR A 109 -7.23 13.49 -21.55
N PHE A 110 -7.72 12.37 -22.10
CA PHE A 110 -8.33 12.33 -23.45
C PHE A 110 -9.53 13.26 -23.59
N SER A 111 -10.32 13.38 -22.53
CA SER A 111 -11.49 14.25 -22.52
C SER A 111 -11.15 15.73 -22.31
N GLY A 112 -9.86 16.08 -22.19
CA GLY A 112 -9.45 17.45 -21.86
C GLY A 112 -9.90 17.89 -20.46
N GLY A 113 -9.94 16.94 -19.51
CA GLY A 113 -10.35 17.17 -18.12
C GLY A 113 -11.87 17.21 -17.91
N LYS A 114 -12.67 16.94 -18.93
CA LYS A 114 -14.14 17.04 -18.85
C LYS A 114 -14.81 15.83 -18.23
N VAL A 115 -14.16 14.67 -18.30
CA VAL A 115 -14.69 13.39 -17.80
C VAL A 115 -13.73 12.87 -16.72
N PRO A 116 -13.99 13.11 -15.44
CA PRO A 116 -13.22 12.53 -14.34
C PRO A 116 -13.46 11.02 -14.28
N VAL A 117 -12.53 10.31 -13.63
CA VAL A 117 -12.64 8.86 -13.37
C VAL A 117 -12.47 8.64 -11.85
N PRO A 118 -13.46 9.00 -11.03
CA PRO A 118 -13.41 8.86 -9.58
C PRO A 118 -13.62 7.41 -9.16
N MET A 119 -12.59 6.58 -9.27
CA MET A 119 -12.67 5.17 -8.90
C MET A 119 -11.49 4.72 -8.05
N VAL A 120 -11.71 3.71 -7.23
CA VAL A 120 -10.67 3.01 -6.47
C VAL A 120 -10.47 1.63 -7.06
N LEU A 121 -9.25 1.33 -7.50
CA LEU A 121 -8.80 -0.02 -7.82
C LEU A 121 -8.04 -0.55 -6.62
N MET A 122 -8.61 -1.47 -5.85
CA MET A 122 -7.92 -2.10 -4.74
C MET A 122 -7.44 -3.50 -5.12
N ALA A 123 -6.22 -3.85 -4.69
CA ALA A 123 -5.65 -5.16 -4.95
C ALA A 123 -4.76 -5.63 -3.79
N SER A 124 -4.74 -6.95 -3.57
CA SER A 124 -3.82 -7.55 -2.60
C SER A 124 -2.40 -7.62 -3.15
N THR A 125 -1.42 -7.43 -2.28
CA THR A 125 0.01 -7.50 -2.60
C THR A 125 0.76 -8.32 -1.56
N GLY A 126 1.99 -8.68 -1.87
CA GLY A 126 2.96 -9.19 -0.93
C GLY A 126 3.05 -10.71 -0.84
N ALA A 127 4.23 -11.18 -0.46
CA ALA A 127 4.58 -12.58 -0.28
C ALA A 127 4.60 -12.99 1.21
N GLY A 128 5.12 -14.17 1.50
CA GLY A 128 5.28 -14.70 2.85
C GLY A 128 4.25 -15.78 3.24
N TYR A 129 3.43 -16.23 2.28
CA TYR A 129 2.33 -17.18 2.51
C TYR A 129 2.40 -18.41 1.62
N SER A 130 3.47 -18.59 0.89
CA SER A 130 3.63 -19.70 -0.07
C SER A 130 2.56 -19.71 -1.16
N ASP A 131 2.14 -18.53 -1.62
CA ASP A 131 1.18 -18.38 -2.73
C ASP A 131 1.87 -18.37 -4.10
N ALA A 132 3.20 -18.55 -4.13
CA ALA A 132 4.06 -18.60 -5.31
C ALA A 132 4.06 -17.33 -6.18
N ALA A 133 4.65 -17.42 -7.37
CA ALA A 133 5.00 -16.28 -8.21
C ALA A 133 3.81 -15.50 -8.80
N GLN A 134 2.63 -16.11 -8.85
CA GLN A 134 1.44 -15.54 -9.49
C GLN A 134 0.44 -14.91 -8.50
N HIS A 135 0.73 -14.94 -7.20
CA HIS A 135 -0.18 -14.46 -6.14
C HIS A 135 0.55 -13.71 -5.03
N SER A 136 1.77 -13.26 -5.27
CA SER A 136 2.64 -12.74 -4.20
C SER A 136 3.41 -11.48 -4.56
N GLN A 137 3.26 -10.97 -5.76
CA GLN A 137 4.01 -9.80 -6.20
C GLN A 137 3.50 -8.51 -5.53
N CYS A 138 4.32 -7.47 -5.56
CA CYS A 138 3.94 -6.14 -5.11
C CYS A 138 3.63 -5.20 -6.27
N LEU A 139 4.45 -5.21 -7.31
CA LEU A 139 4.29 -4.46 -8.56
C LEU A 139 4.06 -2.94 -8.36
N TYR A 140 4.53 -2.38 -7.26
CA TYR A 140 4.36 -0.96 -6.92
C TYR A 140 4.89 -0.05 -8.03
N GLY A 141 6.08 -0.39 -8.55
CA GLY A 141 6.75 0.35 -9.60
C GLY A 141 5.93 0.44 -10.87
N THR A 142 5.23 -0.63 -11.24
CA THR A 142 4.39 -0.68 -12.43
C THR A 142 3.27 0.36 -12.39
N PHE A 143 2.54 0.46 -11.26
CA PHE A 143 1.47 1.43 -11.12
C PHE A 143 2.00 2.85 -10.91
N ALA A 144 3.09 3.01 -10.17
CA ALA A 144 3.71 4.31 -9.93
C ALA A 144 4.30 4.93 -11.20
N HIS A 145 4.74 4.10 -12.16
CA HIS A 145 5.25 4.54 -13.45
C HIS A 145 4.18 5.12 -14.38
N LEU A 146 2.90 4.74 -14.17
CA LEU A 146 1.81 5.16 -15.05
C LEU A 146 1.24 6.54 -14.66
N PRO A 147 1.41 7.58 -15.49
CA PRO A 147 0.80 8.88 -15.21
C PRO A 147 -0.73 8.80 -15.31
N GLY A 148 -1.41 9.54 -14.41
CA GLY A 148 -2.86 9.68 -14.40
C GLY A 148 -3.57 8.96 -13.26
N MET A 149 -2.84 8.23 -12.41
CA MET A 149 -3.39 7.55 -11.23
C MET A 149 -2.62 7.92 -9.97
N LYS A 150 -3.29 7.91 -8.81
CA LYS A 150 -2.64 7.94 -7.50
C LYS A 150 -2.38 6.51 -7.03
N VAL A 151 -1.34 6.31 -6.21
CA VAL A 151 -0.98 4.99 -5.68
C VAL A 151 -0.76 5.09 -4.18
N VAL A 152 -1.50 4.29 -3.40
CA VAL A 152 -1.41 4.27 -1.93
C VAL A 152 -1.19 2.85 -1.42
N VAL A 153 -0.40 2.72 -0.34
CA VAL A 153 -0.01 1.44 0.26
C VAL A 153 0.02 1.60 1.79
N PRO A 154 -1.08 1.36 2.50
CA PRO A 154 -1.13 1.52 3.94
C PRO A 154 -0.29 0.46 4.67
N SER A 155 0.26 0.82 5.83
CA SER A 155 1.01 -0.08 6.71
C SER A 155 0.24 -0.54 7.96
N ASN A 156 -0.87 0.11 8.29
CA ASN A 156 -1.64 -0.16 9.50
C ASN A 156 -3.13 0.22 9.32
N ALA A 157 -3.97 -0.18 10.27
CA ALA A 157 -5.42 0.01 10.21
C ALA A 157 -5.86 1.47 10.24
N TYR A 158 -5.15 2.36 10.96
CA TYR A 158 -5.45 3.77 10.98
C TYR A 158 -5.26 4.39 9.59
N ASP A 159 -4.10 4.18 9.00
CA ASP A 159 -3.80 4.69 7.67
C ASP A 159 -4.69 4.02 6.61
N ALA A 160 -5.00 2.73 6.76
CA ALA A 160 -5.88 2.02 5.84
C ALA A 160 -7.29 2.65 5.78
N LYS A 161 -7.91 2.96 6.93
CA LYS A 161 -9.21 3.63 6.95
C LYS A 161 -9.12 5.03 6.34
N GLY A 162 -8.17 5.85 6.78
CA GLY A 162 -8.07 7.23 6.34
C GLY A 162 -7.68 7.40 4.87
N LEU A 163 -6.81 6.54 4.34
CA LEU A 163 -6.45 6.52 2.91
C LEU A 163 -7.58 5.97 2.04
N MET A 164 -8.36 4.98 2.51
CA MET A 164 -9.53 4.48 1.77
C MET A 164 -10.60 5.58 1.67
N THR A 165 -10.89 6.28 2.76
CA THR A 165 -11.79 7.43 2.76
C THR A 165 -11.31 8.51 1.79
N ALA A 166 -10.01 8.84 1.81
CA ALA A 166 -9.42 9.80 0.89
C ALA A 166 -9.53 9.36 -0.58
N ALA A 167 -9.26 8.07 -0.84
CA ALA A 167 -9.32 7.49 -2.18
C ALA A 167 -10.73 7.50 -2.77
N ILE A 168 -11.77 7.19 -1.97
CA ILE A 168 -13.17 7.21 -2.42
C ILE A 168 -13.62 8.63 -2.75
N ARG A 169 -13.14 9.62 -2.02
CA ARG A 169 -13.49 11.04 -2.20
C ARG A 169 -12.69 11.73 -3.31
N ASP A 170 -11.63 11.11 -3.79
CA ASP A 170 -10.81 11.68 -4.86
C ASP A 170 -11.53 11.62 -6.22
N ASP A 171 -11.40 12.68 -7.02
CA ASP A 171 -11.99 12.73 -8.37
C ASP A 171 -11.07 12.12 -9.44
N ASN A 172 -9.86 11.71 -9.05
CA ASN A 172 -8.93 10.96 -9.88
C ASN A 172 -8.90 9.49 -9.49
N PRO A 173 -8.49 8.59 -10.40
CA PRO A 173 -8.38 7.18 -10.06
C PRO A 173 -7.26 6.93 -9.04
N VAL A 174 -7.55 6.08 -8.05
CA VAL A 174 -6.61 5.68 -7.01
C VAL A 174 -6.41 4.18 -7.05
N VAL A 175 -5.16 3.75 -7.18
CA VAL A 175 -4.74 2.36 -6.97
C VAL A 175 -4.41 2.19 -5.50
N TYR A 176 -5.16 1.33 -4.83
CA TYR A 176 -5.06 1.08 -3.40
C TYR A 176 -4.52 -0.34 -3.17
N LEU A 177 -3.24 -0.44 -2.85
CA LEU A 177 -2.54 -1.72 -2.69
C LEU A 177 -2.45 -2.09 -1.20
N PHE A 178 -3.15 -3.15 -0.80
CA PHE A 178 -3.15 -3.63 0.57
C PHE A 178 -2.31 -4.91 0.70
N HIS A 179 -1.45 -4.97 1.72
CA HIS A 179 -0.58 -6.11 1.92
C HIS A 179 -1.28 -7.24 2.68
N LYS A 180 -1.21 -8.47 2.17
CA LYS A 180 -1.86 -9.66 2.77
C LYS A 180 -1.52 -9.87 4.25
N ALA A 181 -0.25 -9.70 4.62
CA ALA A 181 0.24 -9.84 6.00
C ALA A 181 -0.42 -8.90 7.01
N LEU A 182 -1.02 -7.81 6.55
CA LEU A 182 -1.56 -6.76 7.41
C LEU A 182 -3.07 -6.89 7.67
N GLN A 183 -3.76 -7.78 6.93
CA GLN A 183 -5.22 -7.83 6.90
C GLN A 183 -5.86 -8.32 8.21
N GLY A 184 -5.14 -9.03 9.05
CA GLY A 184 -5.69 -9.56 10.30
C GLY A 184 -6.52 -10.82 10.13
N MET A 185 -6.34 -11.54 9.03
CA MET A 185 -6.99 -12.83 8.79
C MET A 185 -6.21 -13.92 9.53
N GLY A 186 -6.88 -14.61 10.46
CA GLY A 186 -6.22 -15.59 11.33
C GLY A 186 -5.48 -16.72 10.60
N TRP A 187 -5.95 -17.09 9.41
CA TRP A 187 -5.35 -18.15 8.61
C TRP A 187 -4.10 -17.70 7.81
N LEU A 188 -3.93 -16.37 7.59
CA LEU A 188 -2.77 -15.81 6.90
C LEU A 188 -1.61 -15.46 7.84
N GLY A 189 -1.81 -15.52 9.17
CA GLY A 189 -0.90 -14.88 10.09
C GLY A 189 -0.96 -13.35 9.96
N THR A 190 -0.81 -12.62 11.04
CA THR A 190 -1.00 -11.17 11.01
C THR A 190 0.18 -10.46 11.64
N GLU A 191 0.68 -9.44 10.96
CA GLU A 191 1.60 -8.49 11.56
C GLU A 191 0.87 -7.72 12.69
N LYS A 192 1.23 -8.02 13.93
CA LYS A 192 0.52 -7.48 15.11
C LYS A 192 0.57 -5.95 15.17
N GLY A 193 1.64 -5.35 14.67
CA GLY A 193 1.82 -3.89 14.62
C GLY A 193 0.85 -3.18 13.67
N ALA A 194 0.20 -3.91 12.75
CA ALA A 194 -0.79 -3.35 11.84
C ALA A 194 -2.17 -3.13 12.48
N THR A 195 -2.49 -3.86 13.57
CA THR A 195 -3.73 -3.72 14.33
C THR A 195 -3.55 -2.61 15.37
N VAL A 196 -4.10 -1.45 15.10
CA VAL A 196 -3.91 -0.23 15.89
C VAL A 196 -5.25 0.42 16.27
N PRO A 197 -5.25 1.38 17.20
CA PRO A 197 -6.41 2.19 17.50
C PRO A 197 -6.92 2.94 16.25
N VAL A 198 -8.24 2.89 16.03
CA VAL A 198 -8.90 3.55 14.89
C VAL A 198 -10.12 4.31 15.41
N PRO A 199 -10.25 5.63 15.13
CA PRO A 199 -11.45 6.39 15.43
C PRO A 199 -12.70 5.80 14.76
N GLU A 200 -13.85 5.95 15.43
CA GLU A 200 -15.13 5.49 14.87
C GLU A 200 -15.60 6.41 13.74
N GLU A 201 -15.41 7.70 13.92
CA GLU A 201 -15.80 8.72 12.94
C GLU A 201 -14.99 8.60 11.65
N PRO A 202 -15.55 9.02 10.50
CA PRO A 202 -14.81 9.16 9.25
C PRO A 202 -13.68 10.19 9.38
N TYR A 203 -12.51 9.88 8.86
CA TYR A 203 -11.39 10.82 8.74
C TYR A 203 -10.59 10.55 7.49
N ILE A 204 -9.78 11.50 7.10
CA ILE A 204 -8.89 11.42 5.94
C ILE A 204 -7.44 11.34 6.43
N VAL A 205 -6.67 10.43 5.81
CA VAL A 205 -5.23 10.52 5.75
C VAL A 205 -4.88 11.08 4.37
N GLU A 206 -4.13 12.18 4.34
CA GLU A 206 -3.80 12.87 3.10
C GLU A 206 -2.90 12.02 2.20
N ILE A 207 -3.34 11.80 0.95
CA ILE A 207 -2.54 11.10 -0.07
C ILE A 207 -1.39 12.02 -0.48
N GLY A 208 -0.18 11.45 -0.53
CA GLY A 208 1.03 12.22 -0.84
C GLY A 208 1.76 12.75 0.39
N LYS A 209 1.38 12.32 1.60
CA LYS A 209 2.05 12.67 2.85
C LYS A 209 2.59 11.44 3.57
N ALA A 210 3.93 11.38 3.66
CA ALA A 210 4.63 10.38 4.44
C ALA A 210 4.51 10.67 5.95
N LYS A 211 4.88 9.68 6.76
CA LYS A 211 4.88 9.81 8.23
C LYS A 211 6.18 9.25 8.82
N THR A 212 6.82 10.02 9.69
CA THR A 212 7.83 9.46 10.59
C THR A 212 7.12 8.65 11.67
N VAL A 213 7.30 7.33 11.65
CA VAL A 213 6.71 6.40 12.63
C VAL A 213 7.65 6.08 13.79
N ARG A 214 8.92 6.39 13.62
CA ARG A 214 9.94 6.36 14.66
C ARG A 214 10.97 7.46 14.37
N GLU A 215 11.25 8.30 15.35
CA GLU A 215 12.30 9.31 15.25
C GLU A 215 13.70 8.67 15.36
N GLY A 216 14.68 9.25 14.64
CA GLY A 216 16.07 8.82 14.67
C GLY A 216 17.02 9.88 14.11
N ARG A 217 18.33 9.63 14.20
CA ARG A 217 19.36 10.60 13.79
C ARG A 217 20.53 10.01 13.01
N ASP A 218 20.67 8.67 12.96
CA ASP A 218 21.88 8.03 12.43
C ASP A 218 21.67 7.39 11.05
N VAL A 219 20.43 6.95 10.75
CA VAL A 219 20.03 6.38 9.45
C VAL A 219 18.54 6.54 9.23
N SER A 220 18.14 6.82 7.99
CA SER A 220 16.74 6.82 7.54
C SER A 220 16.39 5.46 6.94
N LEU A 221 15.42 4.78 7.51
CA LEU A 221 14.81 3.55 7.00
C LEU A 221 13.48 3.94 6.35
N VAL A 222 13.41 3.90 5.03
CA VAL A 222 12.23 4.33 4.27
C VAL A 222 11.53 3.13 3.70
N SER A 223 10.20 3.02 3.92
CA SER A 223 9.42 1.89 3.46
C SER A 223 7.93 2.20 3.31
N LEU A 224 7.15 1.19 2.95
CA LEU A 224 5.69 1.20 2.79
C LEU A 224 5.12 -0.19 3.13
N GLY A 225 3.83 -0.29 3.37
CA GLY A 225 3.15 -1.56 3.63
C GLY A 225 3.81 -2.39 4.74
N ALA A 226 4.05 -3.68 4.48
CA ALA A 226 4.67 -4.58 5.46
C ALA A 226 6.14 -4.24 5.76
N GLY A 227 6.85 -3.62 4.82
CA GLY A 227 8.24 -3.21 4.98
C GLY A 227 8.45 -2.23 6.13
N VAL A 228 7.45 -1.41 6.49
CA VAL A 228 7.49 -0.51 7.65
C VAL A 228 7.69 -1.28 8.95
N HIS A 229 7.03 -2.43 9.10
CA HIS A 229 7.17 -3.27 10.29
C HIS A 229 8.53 -3.97 10.36
N HIS A 230 9.09 -4.34 9.20
CA HIS A 230 10.47 -4.84 9.12
C HIS A 230 11.47 -3.74 9.52
N ALA A 231 11.27 -2.51 9.04
CA ALA A 231 12.09 -1.36 9.41
C ALA A 231 12.01 -1.04 10.91
N LEU A 232 10.83 -1.08 11.53
CA LEU A 232 10.66 -0.88 12.97
C LEU A 232 11.38 -1.95 13.79
N ARG A 233 11.32 -3.23 13.38
CA ARG A 233 12.08 -4.30 14.02
C ARG A 233 13.59 -4.12 13.87
N ALA A 234 14.04 -3.74 12.66
CA ALA A 234 15.46 -3.45 12.45
C ALA A 234 15.93 -2.27 13.28
N ALA A 235 15.14 -1.20 13.40
CA ALA A 235 15.45 -0.05 14.25
C ALA A 235 15.60 -0.45 15.72
N ALA A 236 14.77 -1.37 16.23
CA ALA A 236 14.88 -1.89 17.59
C ALA A 236 16.12 -2.79 17.80
N LEU A 237 16.59 -3.46 16.75
CA LEU A 237 17.86 -4.22 16.80
C LEU A 237 19.06 -3.26 16.78
N LEU A 238 19.07 -2.30 15.87
CA LEU A 238 20.12 -1.28 15.74
C LEU A 238 20.28 -0.44 17.01
N GLU A 239 19.18 -0.18 17.73
CA GLU A 239 19.23 0.55 19.02
C GLU A 239 20.08 -0.16 20.06
N LYS A 240 20.12 -1.50 20.05
CA LYS A 240 21.00 -2.28 20.96
C LYS A 240 22.48 -2.06 20.68
N ASP A 241 22.80 -1.70 19.43
CA ASP A 241 24.15 -1.34 18.99
C ASP A 241 24.41 0.17 19.09
N GLY A 242 23.52 0.91 19.77
CA GLY A 242 23.64 2.36 19.98
C GLY A 242 23.27 3.21 18.75
N VAL A 243 22.63 2.65 17.74
CA VAL A 243 22.23 3.33 16.49
C VAL A 243 20.78 3.79 16.57
N SER A 244 20.56 5.08 16.37
CA SER A 244 19.24 5.72 16.37
C SER A 244 18.68 5.79 14.94
N ALA A 245 17.90 4.78 14.55
CA ALA A 245 17.28 4.71 13.23
C ALA A 245 15.93 5.43 13.19
N GLU A 246 15.76 6.33 12.20
CA GLU A 246 14.49 6.92 11.85
C GLU A 246 13.73 6.00 10.90
N VAL A 247 12.42 5.83 11.12
CA VAL A 247 11.58 5.00 10.24
C VAL A 247 10.50 5.88 9.62
N ILE A 248 10.45 5.88 8.28
CA ILE A 248 9.47 6.62 7.48
C ILE A 248 8.54 5.63 6.79
N ASP A 249 7.25 5.83 7.00
CA ASP A 249 6.18 5.21 6.23
C ASP A 249 5.76 6.16 5.10
N LEU A 250 5.98 5.75 3.87
CA LEU A 250 5.63 6.55 2.69
C LEU A 250 4.12 6.68 2.48
N ARG A 251 3.32 5.69 2.85
CA ARG A 251 1.84 5.64 2.70
C ARG A 251 1.36 5.74 1.25
N SER A 252 2.03 6.53 0.42
CA SER A 252 1.72 6.74 -0.99
C SER A 252 2.98 6.86 -1.84
N LEU A 253 2.86 6.42 -3.10
CA LEU A 253 3.91 6.50 -4.10
C LEU A 253 3.62 7.55 -5.17
N VAL A 254 2.32 7.79 -5.43
CA VAL A 254 1.89 8.84 -6.36
C VAL A 254 0.76 9.64 -5.70
N PRO A 255 1.01 10.89 -5.35
CA PRO A 255 2.32 11.54 -5.33
C PRO A 255 3.24 10.99 -4.22
N LEU A 256 4.55 11.02 -4.48
CA LEU A 256 5.57 10.67 -3.49
C LEU A 256 5.95 11.91 -2.67
N ASP A 257 5.99 11.79 -1.34
CA ASP A 257 6.46 12.84 -0.43
C ASP A 257 8.00 12.89 -0.39
N ARG A 258 8.58 13.39 -1.49
CA ARG A 258 10.04 13.50 -1.63
C ARG A 258 10.65 14.42 -0.57
N GLU A 259 9.95 15.50 -0.23
CA GLU A 259 10.44 16.49 0.74
C GLU A 259 10.63 15.87 2.13
N HIS A 260 9.70 15.00 2.55
CA HIS A 260 9.80 14.31 3.84
C HIS A 260 11.01 13.34 3.88
N VAL A 261 11.22 12.58 2.80
CA VAL A 261 12.39 11.69 2.68
C VAL A 261 13.69 12.49 2.67
N ILE A 262 13.77 13.56 1.89
CA ILE A 262 14.94 14.44 1.79
C ILE A 262 15.25 15.06 3.16
N ALA A 263 14.25 15.56 3.87
CA ALA A 263 14.44 16.15 5.21
C ALA A 263 15.02 15.14 6.20
N SER A 264 14.54 13.88 6.16
CA SER A 264 15.07 12.80 6.98
C SER A 264 16.54 12.48 6.64
N VAL A 265 16.84 12.30 5.35
CA VAL A 265 18.22 11.99 4.90
C VAL A 265 19.18 13.13 5.22
N ARG A 266 18.74 14.39 5.09
CA ARG A 266 19.56 15.55 5.50
C ARG A 266 19.91 15.51 6.99
N LYS A 267 19.00 15.05 7.83
CA LYS A 267 19.21 14.87 9.28
C LYS A 267 20.17 13.72 9.58
N THR A 268 19.96 12.58 8.95
CA THR A 268 20.66 11.32 9.29
C THR A 268 21.95 11.10 8.50
N GLY A 269 21.98 11.54 7.27
CA GLY A 269 23.10 11.35 6.33
C GLY A 269 23.20 9.92 5.76
N ARG A 270 22.27 9.03 6.06
CA ARG A 270 22.28 7.64 5.58
C ARG A 270 20.88 7.19 5.19
N LEU A 271 20.77 6.44 4.11
CA LEU A 271 19.49 5.97 3.57
C LEU A 271 19.51 4.48 3.31
N ILE A 272 18.52 3.77 3.85
CA ILE A 272 18.17 2.40 3.47
C ILE A 272 16.72 2.41 3.03
N VAL A 273 16.44 1.98 1.79
CA VAL A 273 15.08 1.79 1.29
C VAL A 273 14.72 0.32 1.36
N ILE A 274 13.63 0.02 2.03
CA ILE A 274 13.09 -1.34 2.19
C ILE A 274 11.90 -1.47 1.26
N ASP A 275 11.98 -2.40 0.31
CA ASP A 275 11.01 -2.55 -0.77
C ASP A 275 10.75 -4.05 -1.01
N GLU A 276 9.51 -4.48 -0.91
CA GLU A 276 9.15 -5.88 -1.17
C GLU A 276 8.96 -6.16 -2.67
N ASP A 277 8.99 -5.11 -3.51
CA ASP A 277 9.05 -5.27 -4.97
C ASP A 277 10.48 -5.63 -5.42
N TYR A 278 10.64 -6.00 -6.69
CA TYR A 278 11.90 -6.43 -7.25
C TYR A 278 12.99 -5.36 -7.14
N HIS A 279 14.23 -5.83 -6.95
CA HIS A 279 15.39 -4.94 -6.82
C HIS A 279 15.59 -4.07 -8.07
N SER A 280 15.45 -4.66 -9.26
CA SER A 280 15.54 -3.91 -10.51
C SER A 280 14.21 -3.26 -10.87
N PHE A 281 14.26 -1.96 -11.17
CA PHE A 281 13.10 -1.14 -11.56
C PHE A 281 12.00 -0.99 -10.49
N GLY A 282 12.23 -1.45 -9.25
CA GLY A 282 11.36 -1.19 -8.11
C GLY A 282 11.44 0.27 -7.64
N VAL A 283 10.48 0.66 -6.78
CA VAL A 283 10.35 2.04 -6.30
C VAL A 283 11.54 2.52 -5.46
N SER A 284 12.31 1.58 -4.91
CA SER A 284 13.53 1.89 -4.15
C SER A 284 14.57 2.66 -4.97
N GLY A 285 14.66 2.39 -6.26
CA GLY A 285 15.53 3.13 -7.19
C GLY A 285 15.10 4.59 -7.33
N GLU A 286 13.82 4.87 -7.53
CA GLU A 286 13.25 6.22 -7.65
C GLU A 286 13.44 7.05 -6.37
N ILE A 287 13.25 6.43 -5.20
CA ILE A 287 13.44 7.09 -3.91
C ILE A 287 14.89 7.54 -3.75
N ILE A 288 15.86 6.66 -4.06
CA ILE A 288 17.28 6.99 -4.01
C ILE A 288 17.62 8.07 -5.03
N ALA A 289 17.14 7.95 -6.27
CA ALA A 289 17.37 8.96 -7.31
C ALA A 289 16.88 10.33 -6.87
N SER A 290 15.69 10.43 -6.29
CA SER A 290 15.11 11.68 -5.79
C SER A 290 16.01 12.36 -4.74
N VAL A 291 16.67 11.59 -3.87
CA VAL A 291 17.61 12.10 -2.86
C VAL A 291 18.92 12.57 -3.52
N VAL A 292 19.48 11.75 -4.41
CA VAL A 292 20.76 12.04 -5.09
C VAL A 292 20.62 13.24 -6.02
N GLU A 293 19.54 13.35 -6.77
CA GLU A 293 19.25 14.48 -7.65
C GLU A 293 19.05 15.79 -6.88
N HIS A 294 18.47 15.70 -5.67
CA HIS A 294 18.31 16.88 -4.83
C HIS A 294 19.64 17.39 -4.30
N ASP A 295 20.44 16.55 -3.64
CA ASP A 295 21.78 16.87 -3.13
C ASP A 295 22.51 15.59 -2.69
N ILE A 296 23.43 15.09 -3.51
CA ILE A 296 24.26 13.94 -3.16
C ILE A 296 25.16 14.20 -1.93
N GLY A 297 25.48 15.45 -1.66
CA GLY A 297 26.33 15.85 -0.52
C GLY A 297 25.70 15.61 0.85
N MET A 298 24.37 15.35 0.91
CA MET A 298 23.71 14.94 2.14
C MET A 298 24.12 13.54 2.60
N LEU A 299 24.54 12.68 1.67
CA LEU A 299 24.85 11.28 1.96
C LEU A 299 26.27 11.11 2.51
N LYS A 300 26.39 10.57 3.70
CA LYS A 300 27.65 10.19 4.36
C LYS A 300 28.11 8.76 4.01
N ALA A 301 27.25 7.99 3.37
CA ALA A 301 27.51 6.63 2.90
C ALA A 301 26.66 6.33 1.67
N ARG A 302 27.03 5.31 0.90
CA ARG A 302 26.21 4.85 -0.24
C ARG A 302 24.84 4.40 0.24
N PRO A 303 23.73 4.88 -0.39
CA PRO A 303 22.40 4.40 -0.04
C PRO A 303 22.26 2.90 -0.34
N GLN A 304 21.49 2.20 0.45
CA GLN A 304 21.27 0.76 0.33
C GLN A 304 19.81 0.46 -0.04
N ARG A 305 19.62 -0.61 -0.79
CA ARG A 305 18.30 -1.20 -1.07
C ARG A 305 18.21 -2.57 -0.44
N VAL A 306 17.20 -2.79 0.37
CA VAL A 306 16.82 -4.11 0.87
C VAL A 306 15.52 -4.47 0.16
N ALA A 307 15.65 -5.09 -1.01
CA ALA A 307 14.54 -5.38 -1.92
C ALA A 307 14.48 -6.87 -2.26
N PHE A 308 13.36 -7.30 -2.85
CA PHE A 308 13.21 -8.67 -3.34
C PHE A 308 14.18 -8.90 -4.52
N PRO A 309 14.89 -10.03 -4.59
CA PRO A 309 15.80 -10.31 -5.70
C PRO A 309 15.03 -10.49 -7.02
N ASP A 310 15.73 -10.32 -8.17
CA ASP A 310 15.14 -10.43 -9.51
C ASP A 310 14.91 -11.90 -9.92
N ILE A 311 14.08 -12.59 -9.15
CA ILE A 311 13.66 -13.99 -9.39
C ILE A 311 12.14 -14.12 -9.20
N PRO A 312 11.48 -15.06 -9.86
CA PRO A 312 10.09 -15.39 -9.54
C PRO A 312 9.95 -15.79 -8.06
N ILE A 313 8.85 -15.37 -7.43
CA ILE A 313 8.64 -15.63 -6.00
C ILE A 313 8.50 -17.13 -5.74
N PRO A 314 9.35 -17.71 -4.87
CA PRO A 314 9.33 -19.15 -4.61
C PRO A 314 8.06 -19.59 -3.86
N PHE A 315 7.61 -20.82 -4.13
CA PHE A 315 6.52 -21.45 -3.39
C PHE A 315 6.94 -21.95 -2.01
N THR A 316 8.16 -22.53 -1.90
CA THR A 316 8.59 -23.14 -0.64
C THR A 316 8.87 -22.08 0.43
N PRO A 317 8.34 -22.24 1.67
CA PRO A 317 8.50 -21.23 2.72
C PRO A 317 9.95 -20.82 2.99
N VAL A 318 10.88 -21.76 2.97
CA VAL A 318 12.31 -21.51 3.24
C VAL A 318 12.92 -20.57 2.19
N MET A 319 12.63 -20.81 0.90
CA MET A 319 13.15 -19.98 -0.19
C MET A 319 12.44 -18.63 -0.25
N GLU A 320 11.13 -18.62 -0.02
CA GLU A 320 10.34 -17.39 0.03
C GLU A 320 10.86 -16.46 1.15
N GLN A 321 11.01 -16.98 2.37
CA GLN A 321 11.54 -16.22 3.51
C GLN A 321 12.99 -15.79 3.31
N TRP A 322 13.81 -16.59 2.61
CA TRP A 322 15.15 -16.20 2.24
C TRP A 322 15.15 -15.00 1.27
N ALA A 323 14.23 -14.95 0.33
CA ALA A 323 14.17 -13.88 -0.66
C ALA A 323 13.61 -12.57 -0.08
N LEU A 324 12.61 -12.63 0.79
CA LEU A 324 11.93 -11.47 1.36
C LEU A 324 12.85 -10.53 2.15
N PRO A 325 12.62 -9.20 2.08
CA PRO A 325 13.18 -8.25 3.03
C PRO A 325 12.80 -8.62 4.47
N ASN A 326 13.75 -8.46 5.40
CA ASN A 326 13.52 -8.67 6.82
C ASN A 326 14.44 -7.79 7.68
N ALA A 327 14.22 -7.80 8.99
CA ALA A 327 14.98 -6.97 9.91
C ALA A 327 16.49 -7.26 9.90
N ASP A 328 16.90 -8.52 9.80
CA ASP A 328 18.32 -8.91 9.81
C ASP A 328 19.05 -8.41 8.55
N LYS A 329 18.40 -8.49 7.37
CA LYS A 329 18.94 -7.93 6.12
C LYS A 329 19.10 -6.41 6.20
N ILE A 330 18.16 -5.70 6.85
CA ILE A 330 18.25 -4.25 7.05
C ILE A 330 19.43 -3.90 7.97
N VAL A 331 19.59 -4.63 9.08
CA VAL A 331 20.74 -4.47 9.99
C VAL A 331 22.04 -4.76 9.26
N ALA A 332 22.10 -5.83 8.47
CA ALA A 332 23.28 -6.16 7.66
C ALA A 332 23.63 -5.06 6.63
N ALA A 333 22.61 -4.48 5.98
CA ALA A 333 22.78 -3.37 5.05
C ALA A 333 23.34 -2.12 5.75
N TYR A 334 22.88 -1.82 6.98
CA TYR A 334 23.43 -0.72 7.77
C TYR A 334 24.92 -0.93 8.10
N HIS A 335 25.28 -2.12 8.56
CA HIS A 335 26.69 -2.41 8.88
C HIS A 335 27.59 -2.43 7.62
N ALA A 336 27.05 -2.78 6.47
CA ALA A 336 27.80 -2.71 5.21
C ALA A 336 28.17 -1.28 4.80
N MET A 337 27.38 -0.27 5.19
CA MET A 337 27.68 1.16 4.93
C MET A 337 28.94 1.67 5.64
N HIS A 338 29.43 0.95 6.63
CA HIS A 338 30.58 1.36 7.46
C HIS A 338 31.86 0.58 7.14
N LYS A 339 31.83 -0.36 6.19
CA LYS A 339 32.99 -1.19 5.82
C LYS A 339 33.82 -0.60 4.66
N GLU A 340 33.45 0.55 4.16
CA GLU A 340 34.13 1.31 3.11
C GLU A 340 34.59 2.69 3.69
#